data_e1a9709d1141ab83ed2c0476531ce3a4
#
_entry.id   e1a9709d1141ab83ed2c0476531ce3a4
#
_cell.length_a   1.000
_cell.length_b   1.000
_cell.length_c   1.000
_cell.angle_alpha   90.00
_cell.angle_beta   90.00
_cell.angle_gamma   90.00
#
_symmetry.space_group_name_H-M   'P 1'
#
loop_
_entity.id
_entity.type
_entity.pdbx_description
1 polymer ?
#
loop_
_entity_poly.entity_id
_entity_poly.type
_entity_poly.pdbx_seq_one_letter_code
_entity_poly.pdbx_strand_id
1 'polypeptide(L)'
;MLKSALGDLILRPWFDRAALKILTTWYFPLSRAWAEAVAAEGSAERFFAALPARRRSDRLVPRILTLVQRRCEALKAAEEAWLHAFFGPGPAQIDVEAERLSRAAQLMGLRSLFAPLHLEHPFPAVAWRVEDKASVERRHSERLREPARAFVQRNGPEAIEPSRGFINGDGVDGWLRFPSPVPAIGPQAWARVGTPLPEARRRLDPQPTLVFAHGIGMEPEYWGYQREPITGLLQSGIRVILPELPWHGRRRMAHSYGGEPILALGVGGLLDFFHAAVLEIGLLVAWARATRGGPVAVGGVSLGALTAQLVATVARHWPEEMRPDALFLVAPSQALEAVAFEGSLSCGLGVPGALQAAGWTLEETTRWRPLLNPVGDPVMSPDQVVVLLGVADDVTLAEGGEALVAAWRVPPANVFRCDAGHFSTSLALSRDGAPLERLLSLLSALG
;
A
#
# COMPACT_ATOMS: atom_id res chain seq x y z
N MET A 1 -6.48 13.12 -20.04
CA MET A 1 -5.95 12.01 -20.85
C MET A 1 -6.80 10.75 -20.67
N LEU A 2 -7.07 10.26 -19.45
CA LEU A 2 -7.88 9.04 -19.22
C LEU A 2 -9.36 9.16 -19.62
N LYS A 3 -9.93 10.35 -19.70
CA LYS A 3 -11.31 10.63 -20.18
C LYS A 3 -11.41 10.79 -21.72
N SER A 4 -10.36 10.48 -22.48
CA SER A 4 -10.32 10.53 -23.93
C SER A 4 -10.35 9.14 -24.58
N ALA A 5 -10.55 9.05 -25.89
CA ALA A 5 -10.49 7.79 -26.66
C ALA A 5 -9.14 7.03 -26.50
N LEU A 6 -8.05 7.75 -26.20
CA LEU A 6 -6.77 7.12 -25.82
C LEU A 6 -6.87 6.41 -24.45
N GLY A 7 -7.68 6.92 -23.52
CA GLY A 7 -7.98 6.25 -22.26
C GLY A 7 -8.70 4.92 -22.46
N ASP A 8 -9.61 4.83 -23.45
CA ASP A 8 -10.30 3.59 -23.83
C ASP A 8 -9.33 2.49 -24.30
N LEU A 9 -8.23 2.89 -24.93
CA LEU A 9 -7.22 1.96 -25.40
C LEU A 9 -6.33 1.44 -24.25
N ILE A 10 -6.09 2.27 -23.23
CA ILE A 10 -5.24 1.94 -22.08
C ILE A 10 -5.99 1.08 -21.06
N LEU A 11 -7.31 1.26 -20.92
CA LEU A 11 -8.14 0.50 -19.96
C LEU A 11 -8.61 -0.84 -20.56
N ARG A 12 -7.66 -1.64 -21.08
CA ARG A 12 -7.97 -2.95 -21.68
C ARG A 12 -6.98 -4.02 -21.18
N PRO A 13 -7.37 -5.31 -21.19
CA PRO A 13 -6.53 -6.41 -20.69
C PRO A 13 -5.14 -6.52 -21.33
N TRP A 14 -4.93 -6.03 -22.57
CA TRP A 14 -3.60 -6.01 -23.18
C TRP A 14 -2.63 -5.06 -22.45
N PHE A 15 -3.14 -3.92 -21.92
CA PHE A 15 -2.34 -2.99 -21.13
C PHE A 15 -1.83 -3.66 -19.85
N ASP A 16 -2.70 -4.41 -19.18
CA ASP A 16 -2.33 -5.13 -17.94
C ASP A 16 -1.23 -6.15 -18.19
N ARG A 17 -1.30 -6.92 -19.28
CA ARG A 17 -0.22 -7.85 -19.67
C ARG A 17 1.09 -7.13 -19.95
N ALA A 18 1.05 -6.00 -20.64
CA ALA A 18 2.23 -5.18 -20.91
C ALA A 18 2.80 -4.59 -19.62
N ALA A 19 1.95 -4.04 -18.75
CA ALA A 19 2.32 -3.50 -17.45
C ALA A 19 2.95 -4.58 -16.56
N LEU A 20 2.33 -5.76 -16.47
CA LEU A 20 2.84 -6.91 -15.73
C LEU A 20 4.26 -7.29 -16.21
N LYS A 21 4.44 -7.39 -17.52
CA LYS A 21 5.76 -7.72 -18.10
C LYS A 21 6.79 -6.65 -17.76
N ILE A 22 6.45 -5.36 -17.89
CA ILE A 22 7.34 -4.25 -17.52
C ILE A 22 7.69 -4.29 -16.04
N LEU A 23 6.70 -4.52 -15.17
CA LEU A 23 6.92 -4.60 -13.74
C LEU A 23 7.87 -5.74 -13.37
N THR A 24 7.62 -6.95 -13.87
CA THR A 24 8.39 -8.16 -13.49
C THR A 24 9.77 -8.22 -14.14
N THR A 25 9.93 -7.66 -15.35
CA THR A 25 11.21 -7.76 -16.10
C THR A 25 12.07 -6.50 -16.01
N TRP A 26 11.53 -5.35 -15.58
CA TRP A 26 12.26 -4.09 -15.50
C TRP A 26 12.12 -3.39 -14.17
N TYR A 27 10.90 -3.06 -13.76
CA TYR A 27 10.68 -2.22 -12.60
C TYR A 27 11.23 -2.83 -11.31
N PHE A 28 10.85 -4.06 -10.98
CA PHE A 28 11.30 -4.72 -9.76
C PHE A 28 12.79 -5.08 -9.79
N PRO A 29 13.34 -5.66 -10.88
CA PRO A 29 14.78 -5.90 -10.97
C PRO A 29 15.63 -4.65 -10.86
N LEU A 30 15.24 -3.54 -11.51
CA LEU A 30 15.97 -2.27 -11.39
C LEU A 30 15.79 -1.65 -10.01
N SER A 31 14.62 -1.81 -9.39
CA SER A 31 14.37 -1.38 -8.00
C SER A 31 15.24 -2.16 -7.02
N ARG A 32 15.46 -3.44 -7.28
CA ARG A 32 16.36 -4.30 -6.48
C ARG A 32 17.82 -3.82 -6.56
N ALA A 33 18.30 -3.55 -7.78
CA ALA A 33 19.65 -3.01 -7.98
C ALA A 33 19.82 -1.62 -7.34
N TRP A 34 18.80 -0.78 -7.46
CA TRP A 34 18.78 0.53 -6.82
C TRP A 34 18.79 0.43 -5.29
N ALA A 35 18.03 -0.49 -4.69
CA ALA A 35 18.01 -0.70 -3.25
C ALA A 35 19.40 -1.10 -2.72
N GLU A 36 20.12 -1.97 -3.43
CA GLU A 36 21.50 -2.33 -3.09
C GLU A 36 22.45 -1.15 -3.27
N ALA A 37 22.25 -0.34 -4.30
CA ALA A 37 23.08 0.85 -4.50
C ALA A 37 22.90 1.88 -3.38
N VAL A 38 21.68 2.05 -2.87
CA VAL A 38 21.39 2.90 -1.69
C VAL A 38 22.09 2.33 -0.45
N ALA A 39 21.98 1.02 -0.22
CA ALA A 39 22.57 0.35 0.93
C ALA A 39 24.11 0.24 0.85
N ALA A 40 24.67 0.32 -0.34
CA ALA A 40 26.13 0.28 -0.54
C ALA A 40 26.86 1.54 -0.07
N GLU A 41 26.14 2.65 0.17
CA GLU A 41 26.72 3.92 0.66
C GLU A 41 27.95 4.37 -0.14
N GLY A 42 27.87 4.29 -1.47
CA GLY A 42 28.95 4.65 -2.40
C GLY A 42 30.01 3.57 -2.60
N SER A 43 30.00 2.44 -1.88
CA SER A 43 30.99 1.37 -2.00
C SER A 43 30.65 0.39 -3.13
N ALA A 44 31.51 0.35 -4.14
CA ALA A 44 31.39 -0.64 -5.22
C ALA A 44 31.59 -2.08 -4.71
N GLU A 45 32.44 -2.29 -3.70
CA GLU A 45 32.68 -3.60 -3.09
C GLU A 45 31.40 -4.15 -2.45
N ARG A 46 30.71 -3.34 -1.63
CA ARG A 46 29.42 -3.72 -1.01
C ARG A 46 28.36 -4.02 -2.06
N PHE A 47 28.27 -3.20 -3.10
CA PHE A 47 27.32 -3.40 -4.20
C PHE A 47 27.55 -4.73 -4.92
N PHE A 48 28.82 -5.03 -5.29
CA PHE A 48 29.16 -6.28 -5.97
C PHE A 48 29.07 -7.52 -5.05
N ALA A 49 29.22 -7.36 -3.74
CA ALA A 49 28.99 -8.45 -2.80
C ALA A 49 27.50 -8.86 -2.78
N ALA A 50 26.59 -7.88 -2.88
CA ALA A 50 25.15 -8.15 -2.92
C ALA A 50 24.64 -8.62 -4.29
N LEU A 51 25.31 -8.21 -5.38
CA LEU A 51 24.94 -8.52 -6.77
C LEU A 51 26.16 -9.00 -7.56
N PRO A 52 26.64 -10.23 -7.30
CA PRO A 52 27.98 -10.69 -7.69
C PRO A 52 28.19 -10.97 -9.19
N ALA A 53 27.12 -10.98 -9.99
CA ALA A 53 27.27 -11.26 -11.41
C ALA A 53 28.07 -10.16 -12.12
N ARG A 54 29.15 -10.57 -12.83
CA ARG A 54 30.03 -9.64 -13.54
C ARG A 54 29.48 -9.24 -14.90
N ARG A 55 29.57 -7.93 -15.25
CA ARG A 55 29.07 -7.30 -16.46
C ARG A 55 30.15 -6.43 -17.12
N ARG A 56 30.11 -6.27 -18.45
CA ARG A 56 30.99 -5.34 -19.14
C ARG A 56 30.81 -3.89 -18.69
N SER A 57 29.57 -3.54 -18.35
CA SER A 57 29.19 -2.21 -17.89
C SER A 57 29.49 -1.93 -16.41
N ASP A 58 30.09 -2.88 -15.66
CA ASP A 58 30.42 -2.72 -14.24
C ASP A 58 31.32 -1.51 -13.96
N ARG A 59 32.12 -1.08 -14.95
CA ARG A 59 32.92 0.16 -14.88
C ARG A 59 32.08 1.43 -14.64
N LEU A 60 30.77 1.39 -14.91
CA LEU A 60 29.85 2.50 -14.66
C LEU A 60 29.41 2.56 -13.19
N VAL A 61 29.45 1.43 -12.47
CA VAL A 61 28.93 1.28 -11.10
C VAL A 61 29.52 2.33 -10.13
N PRO A 62 30.85 2.58 -10.07
CA PRO A 62 31.37 3.60 -9.15
C PRO A 62 30.77 4.99 -9.37
N ARG A 63 30.52 5.38 -10.64
CA ARG A 63 29.91 6.67 -10.98
C ARG A 63 28.43 6.69 -10.59
N ILE A 64 27.69 5.62 -10.83
CA ILE A 64 26.29 5.49 -10.43
C ILE A 64 26.18 5.56 -8.91
N LEU A 65 27.01 4.83 -8.17
CA LEU A 65 27.00 4.82 -6.71
C LEU A 65 27.34 6.18 -6.12
N THR A 66 28.32 6.91 -6.68
CA THR A 66 28.63 8.28 -6.27
C THR A 66 27.40 9.20 -6.44
N LEU A 67 26.67 9.05 -7.55
CA LEU A 67 25.45 9.85 -7.79
C LEU A 67 24.33 9.45 -6.82
N VAL A 68 24.10 8.15 -6.60
CA VAL A 68 23.13 7.63 -5.63
C VAL A 68 23.43 8.18 -4.24
N GLN A 69 24.69 8.10 -3.79
CA GLN A 69 25.09 8.60 -2.46
C GLN A 69 24.79 10.10 -2.30
N ARG A 70 25.15 10.92 -3.28
CA ARG A 70 24.84 12.37 -3.27
C ARG A 70 23.33 12.64 -3.18
N ARG A 71 22.51 11.84 -3.88
CA ARG A 71 21.05 11.99 -3.84
C ARG A 71 20.47 11.52 -2.51
N CYS A 72 21.01 10.48 -1.90
CA CYS A 72 20.66 10.03 -0.54
C CYS A 72 20.93 11.13 0.48
N GLU A 73 22.11 11.74 0.44
CA GLU A 73 22.48 12.85 1.34
C GLU A 73 21.55 14.06 1.16
N ALA A 74 21.24 14.43 -0.10
CA ALA A 74 20.33 15.52 -0.40
C ALA A 74 18.89 15.23 0.08
N LEU A 75 18.40 13.99 -0.08
CA LEU A 75 17.10 13.60 0.43
C LEU A 75 17.08 13.63 1.96
N LYS A 76 18.11 13.08 2.63
CA LYS A 76 18.21 13.10 4.09
C LYS A 76 18.17 14.53 4.63
N ALA A 77 18.93 15.46 4.06
CA ALA A 77 18.89 16.87 4.46
C ALA A 77 17.50 17.51 4.25
N ALA A 78 16.82 17.17 3.14
CA ALA A 78 15.47 17.66 2.88
C ALA A 78 14.43 17.06 3.85
N GLU A 79 14.59 15.79 4.25
CA GLU A 79 13.73 15.15 5.25
C GLU A 79 13.94 15.73 6.65
N GLU A 80 15.15 16.03 7.04
CA GLU A 80 15.46 16.70 8.32
C GLU A 80 14.83 18.12 8.37
N ALA A 81 14.96 18.89 7.29
CA ALA A 81 14.32 20.20 7.17
C ALA A 81 12.79 20.08 7.20
N TRP A 82 12.25 19.08 6.53
CA TRP A 82 10.82 18.78 6.51
C TRP A 82 10.29 18.40 7.90
N LEU A 83 10.98 17.51 8.64
CA LEU A 83 10.61 17.16 10.01
C LEU A 83 10.58 18.38 10.91
N HIS A 84 11.58 19.26 10.79
CA HIS A 84 11.63 20.51 11.56
C HIS A 84 10.45 21.44 11.20
N ALA A 85 10.14 21.60 9.92
CA ALA A 85 9.06 22.47 9.46
C ALA A 85 7.66 21.95 9.84
N PHE A 86 7.44 20.62 9.80
CA PHE A 86 6.12 20.02 9.97
C PHE A 86 5.82 19.57 11.39
N PHE A 87 6.83 19.15 12.17
CA PHE A 87 6.66 18.68 13.54
C PHE A 87 7.43 19.53 14.59
N GLY A 88 8.29 20.43 14.15
CA GLY A 88 9.02 21.36 15.00
C GLY A 88 8.29 22.68 15.26
N PRO A 89 8.90 23.72 15.83
CA PRO A 89 8.23 24.97 16.28
C PRO A 89 7.91 26.00 15.17
N GLY A 90 8.46 25.86 13.95
CA GLY A 90 8.28 26.83 12.84
C GLY A 90 6.98 26.60 12.02
N PRO A 91 6.54 27.52 11.17
CA PRO A 91 5.38 27.29 10.31
C PRO A 91 5.67 26.23 9.25
N ALA A 92 4.66 25.42 8.89
CA ALA A 92 4.77 24.50 7.77
C ALA A 92 4.84 25.29 6.46
N GLN A 93 5.77 24.90 5.58
CA GLN A 93 6.01 25.56 4.29
C GLN A 93 5.85 24.56 3.15
N ILE A 94 4.99 24.89 2.19
CA ILE A 94 4.73 24.05 1.01
C ILE A 94 6.03 23.78 0.21
N ASP A 95 6.94 24.74 0.15
CA ASP A 95 8.21 24.59 -0.56
C ASP A 95 9.11 23.51 0.04
N VAL A 96 9.06 23.32 1.36
CA VAL A 96 9.83 22.28 2.05
C VAL A 96 9.28 20.89 1.71
N GLU A 97 7.96 20.73 1.62
CA GLU A 97 7.34 19.50 1.15
C GLU A 97 7.65 19.23 -0.33
N ALA A 98 7.55 20.27 -1.17
CA ALA A 98 7.86 20.17 -2.60
C ALA A 98 9.32 19.77 -2.82
N GLU A 99 10.26 20.36 -2.07
CA GLU A 99 11.69 20.01 -2.13
C GLU A 99 11.92 18.56 -1.71
N ARG A 100 11.35 18.11 -0.59
CA ARG A 100 11.45 16.72 -0.13
C ARG A 100 10.95 15.73 -1.18
N LEU A 101 9.76 15.97 -1.76
CA LEU A 101 9.19 15.14 -2.83
C LEU A 101 10.06 15.13 -4.08
N SER A 102 10.61 16.29 -4.45
CA SER A 102 11.54 16.42 -5.59
C SER A 102 12.81 15.61 -5.37
N ARG A 103 13.42 15.64 -4.17
CA ARG A 103 14.61 14.86 -3.83
C ARG A 103 14.33 13.37 -3.82
N ALA A 104 13.19 12.95 -3.26
CA ALA A 104 12.75 11.55 -3.31
C ALA A 104 12.58 11.07 -4.75
N ALA A 105 11.88 11.82 -5.59
CA ALA A 105 11.69 11.49 -7.01
C ALA A 105 13.03 11.41 -7.78
N GLN A 106 13.96 12.35 -7.53
CA GLN A 106 15.29 12.34 -8.14
C GLN A 106 16.10 11.10 -7.75
N LEU A 107 16.09 10.70 -6.48
CA LEU A 107 16.77 9.49 -6.01
C LEU A 107 16.16 8.25 -6.65
N MET A 108 14.84 8.14 -6.65
CA MET A 108 14.13 7.01 -7.23
C MET A 108 14.27 6.90 -8.75
N GLY A 109 14.39 8.02 -9.46
CA GLY A 109 14.64 8.07 -10.90
C GLY A 109 15.99 7.44 -11.31
N LEU A 110 16.95 7.36 -10.39
CA LEU A 110 18.24 6.73 -10.67
C LEU A 110 18.17 5.22 -10.93
N ARG A 111 17.03 4.58 -10.66
CA ARG A 111 16.81 3.15 -11.01
C ARG A 111 17.10 2.85 -12.47
N SER A 112 16.74 3.75 -13.37
CA SER A 112 16.96 3.61 -14.80
C SER A 112 18.43 3.52 -15.20
N LEU A 113 19.36 4.02 -14.38
CA LEU A 113 20.79 3.95 -14.63
C LEU A 113 21.35 2.53 -14.56
N PHE A 114 20.62 1.60 -13.92
CA PHE A 114 20.98 0.19 -13.86
C PHE A 114 20.53 -0.62 -15.08
N ALA A 115 19.78 0.00 -16.02
CA ALA A 115 19.27 -0.69 -17.21
C ALA A 115 20.39 -1.31 -18.08
N PRO A 116 21.53 -0.65 -18.37
CA PRO A 116 22.62 -1.29 -19.14
C PRO A 116 23.18 -2.54 -18.45
N LEU A 117 23.31 -2.52 -17.13
CA LEU A 117 23.79 -3.67 -16.38
C LEU A 117 22.76 -4.80 -16.39
N HIS A 118 21.48 -4.47 -16.29
CA HIS A 118 20.38 -5.44 -16.32
C HIS A 118 20.24 -6.13 -17.68
N LEU A 119 20.48 -5.40 -18.79
CA LEU A 119 20.48 -5.96 -20.14
C LEU A 119 21.59 -6.98 -20.37
N GLU A 120 22.77 -6.76 -19.79
CA GLU A 120 23.91 -7.70 -19.91
C GLU A 120 23.70 -8.92 -19.00
N HIS A 121 23.19 -8.71 -17.79
CA HIS A 121 22.95 -9.74 -16.79
C HIS A 121 21.73 -9.34 -15.96
N PRO A 122 20.58 -9.98 -16.19
CA PRO A 122 19.35 -9.64 -15.46
C PRO A 122 19.53 -9.70 -13.94
N PHE A 123 19.12 -8.63 -13.27
CA PHE A 123 19.02 -8.63 -11.82
C PHE A 123 17.82 -9.46 -11.36
N PRO A 124 17.90 -10.14 -10.23
CA PRO A 124 16.71 -10.76 -9.63
C PRO A 124 15.68 -9.67 -9.26
N ALA A 125 14.40 -9.99 -9.39
CA ALA A 125 13.33 -9.08 -8.99
C ALA A 125 13.17 -9.04 -7.46
N VAL A 126 13.47 -10.12 -6.76
CA VAL A 126 13.31 -10.30 -5.31
C VAL A 126 14.54 -10.97 -4.71
N ALA A 127 14.99 -10.49 -3.56
CA ALA A 127 16.03 -11.13 -2.76
C ALA A 127 15.38 -12.13 -1.79
N TRP A 128 15.16 -13.35 -2.24
CA TRP A 128 14.46 -14.37 -1.48
C TRP A 128 15.14 -14.71 -0.15
N ARG A 129 14.39 -14.65 0.91
CA ARG A 129 14.76 -15.00 2.30
C ARG A 129 13.55 -15.63 2.97
N VAL A 130 12.89 -16.54 2.26
CA VAL A 130 11.65 -17.17 2.73
C VAL A 130 11.93 -17.90 4.04
N GLU A 131 11.17 -17.55 5.08
CA GLU A 131 11.28 -18.22 6.38
C GLU A 131 10.80 -19.67 6.31
N ASP A 132 11.51 -20.54 7.01
CA ASP A 132 11.07 -21.93 7.20
C ASP A 132 9.82 -22.02 8.07
N LYS A 133 9.05 -23.08 7.87
CA LYS A 133 7.77 -23.31 8.59
C LYS A 133 7.91 -23.31 10.11
N ALA A 134 8.99 -23.88 10.62
CA ALA A 134 9.19 -23.96 12.08
C ALA A 134 9.45 -22.58 12.69
N SER A 135 10.15 -21.69 11.98
CA SER A 135 10.36 -20.29 12.41
C SER A 135 9.06 -19.50 12.42
N VAL A 136 8.26 -19.61 11.34
CA VAL A 136 6.93 -18.98 11.26
C VAL A 136 6.01 -19.51 12.37
N GLU A 137 5.97 -20.83 12.57
CA GLU A 137 5.18 -21.46 13.63
C GLU A 137 5.55 -20.91 15.01
N ARG A 138 6.85 -20.86 15.35
CA ARG A 138 7.31 -20.32 16.64
C ARG A 138 6.86 -18.90 16.88
N ARG A 139 6.86 -18.04 15.84
CA ARG A 139 6.51 -16.62 15.96
C ARG A 139 5.00 -16.35 16.00
N HIS A 140 4.22 -17.17 15.30
CA HIS A 140 2.82 -16.84 15.00
C HIS A 140 1.78 -17.85 15.50
N SER A 141 2.20 -19.02 16.06
CA SER A 141 1.26 -20.05 16.51
C SER A 141 0.31 -19.57 17.61
N GLU A 142 0.74 -18.70 18.51
CA GLU A 142 -0.13 -18.12 19.53
C GLU A 142 -1.26 -17.29 18.89
N ARG A 143 -0.92 -16.45 17.91
CA ARG A 143 -1.91 -15.67 17.16
C ARG A 143 -2.87 -16.57 16.37
N LEU A 144 -2.36 -17.68 15.81
CA LEU A 144 -3.19 -18.63 15.07
C LEU A 144 -4.15 -19.40 15.98
N ARG A 145 -3.73 -19.71 17.21
CA ARG A 145 -4.60 -20.37 18.21
C ARG A 145 -5.74 -19.47 18.69
N GLU A 146 -5.49 -18.17 18.81
CA GLU A 146 -6.46 -17.18 19.26
C GLU A 146 -6.57 -16.00 18.26
N PRO A 147 -7.12 -16.22 17.04
CA PRO A 147 -7.18 -15.19 16.00
C PRO A 147 -7.94 -13.92 16.45
N ALA A 148 -8.95 -14.06 17.30
CA ALA A 148 -9.69 -12.95 17.89
C ALA A 148 -8.79 -12.01 18.71
N ARG A 149 -7.72 -12.53 19.30
CA ARG A 149 -6.75 -11.74 20.08
C ARG A 149 -5.53 -11.33 19.27
N ALA A 150 -5.33 -11.92 18.09
CA ALA A 150 -4.17 -11.63 17.25
C ALA A 150 -4.04 -10.15 16.86
N PHE A 151 -5.18 -9.46 16.74
CA PHE A 151 -5.26 -8.05 16.33
C PHE A 151 -5.77 -7.14 17.45
N VAL A 152 -5.50 -7.47 18.72
CA VAL A 152 -5.89 -6.59 19.84
C VAL A 152 -5.02 -5.35 19.84
N GLN A 153 -5.66 -4.19 19.71
CA GLN A 153 -5.01 -2.89 19.76
C GLN A 153 -4.74 -2.50 21.23
N ARG A 154 -3.50 -2.07 21.49
CA ARG A 154 -3.06 -1.64 22.83
C ARG A 154 -2.86 -0.13 22.95
N ASN A 155 -2.67 0.56 21.81
CA ASN A 155 -2.46 2.00 21.75
C ASN A 155 -3.79 2.69 21.42
N GLY A 156 -4.02 3.86 21.97
CA GLY A 156 -5.15 4.70 21.63
C GLY A 156 -4.81 5.78 20.59
N PRO A 157 -5.81 6.51 20.10
CA PRO A 157 -5.64 7.57 19.10
C PRO A 157 -4.77 8.74 19.57
N GLU A 158 -4.58 8.91 20.86
CA GLU A 158 -3.73 9.91 21.50
C GLU A 158 -2.24 9.72 21.18
N ALA A 159 -1.84 8.52 20.76
CA ALA A 159 -0.47 8.24 20.33
C ALA A 159 -0.16 8.85 18.95
N ILE A 160 -1.16 9.32 18.21
CA ILE A 160 -1.00 9.89 16.87
C ILE A 160 -0.71 11.38 16.99
N GLU A 161 0.48 11.77 16.54
CA GLU A 161 0.93 13.15 16.44
C GLU A 161 0.64 13.70 15.04
N PRO A 162 -0.28 14.68 14.89
CA PRO A 162 -0.50 15.37 13.64
C PRO A 162 0.58 16.42 13.41
N SER A 163 1.03 16.53 12.16
CA SER A 163 1.88 17.64 11.74
C SER A 163 1.07 18.93 11.60
N ARG A 164 1.76 20.02 11.37
CA ARG A 164 1.14 21.21 10.81
C ARG A 164 0.63 20.91 9.40
N GLY A 165 -0.52 21.52 9.06
CA GLY A 165 -1.09 21.45 7.74
C GLY A 165 -0.64 22.61 6.85
N PHE A 166 -0.70 22.41 5.54
CA PHE A 166 -0.49 23.44 4.52
C PHE A 166 -1.57 23.33 3.46
N ILE A 167 -1.95 24.47 2.89
CA ILE A 167 -2.94 24.52 1.81
C ILE A 167 -2.33 23.95 0.54
N ASN A 168 -3.00 22.96 -0.06
CA ASN A 168 -2.60 22.31 -1.29
C ASN A 168 -3.83 22.04 -2.18
N GLY A 169 -4.07 22.90 -3.15
CA GLY A 169 -5.25 22.82 -4.01
C GLY A 169 -6.54 22.96 -3.20
N ASP A 170 -7.40 21.92 -3.26
CA ASP A 170 -8.74 21.94 -2.69
C ASP A 170 -8.78 21.47 -1.21
N GLY A 171 -7.63 21.35 -0.56
CA GLY A 171 -7.56 20.86 0.80
C GLY A 171 -6.40 21.41 1.61
N VAL A 172 -6.39 21.04 2.88
CA VAL A 172 -5.25 21.18 3.78
C VAL A 172 -4.61 19.82 3.91
N ASP A 173 -3.38 19.69 3.45
CA ASP A 173 -2.55 18.50 3.59
C ASP A 173 -1.73 18.55 4.88
N GLY A 174 -1.51 17.40 5.48
CA GLY A 174 -0.65 17.21 6.63
C GLY A 174 -0.19 15.76 6.74
N TRP A 175 0.50 15.48 7.82
CA TRP A 175 1.04 14.15 8.11
C TRP A 175 0.64 13.70 9.51
N LEU A 176 0.51 12.41 9.68
CA LEU A 176 0.32 11.75 10.97
C LEU A 176 1.54 10.87 11.24
N ARG A 177 2.08 10.95 12.44
CA ARG A 177 3.20 10.15 12.92
C ARG A 177 2.79 9.45 14.21
N PHE A 178 3.08 8.16 14.35
CA PHE A 178 2.75 7.41 15.56
C PHE A 178 3.63 6.18 15.73
N PRO A 179 3.82 5.68 16.96
CA PRO A 179 4.51 4.42 17.21
C PRO A 179 3.75 3.28 16.51
N SER A 180 4.47 2.45 15.74
CA SER A 180 3.85 1.26 15.17
C SER A 180 3.45 0.29 16.30
N PRO A 181 2.22 -0.27 16.29
CA PRO A 181 1.82 -1.31 17.24
C PRO A 181 2.68 -2.58 17.14
N VAL A 182 3.43 -2.73 16.05
CA VAL A 182 4.33 -3.86 15.79
C VAL A 182 5.75 -3.33 15.55
N PRO A 183 6.52 -3.02 16.60
CA PRO A 183 7.85 -2.39 16.47
C PRO A 183 8.85 -3.19 15.65
N ALA A 184 8.67 -4.51 15.52
CA ALA A 184 9.53 -5.38 14.69
C ALA A 184 9.49 -5.02 13.19
N ILE A 185 8.41 -4.36 12.72
CA ILE A 185 8.27 -3.85 11.34
C ILE A 185 8.96 -2.50 11.14
N GLY A 186 9.19 -1.79 12.23
CA GLY A 186 9.75 -0.45 12.29
C GLY A 186 9.11 0.34 13.44
N PRO A 187 9.86 1.25 14.08
CA PRO A 187 9.41 1.91 15.30
C PRO A 187 8.25 2.89 15.08
N GLN A 188 8.11 3.43 13.87
CA GLN A 188 7.12 4.46 13.55
C GLN A 188 6.29 4.09 12.33
N ALA A 189 5.01 4.45 12.40
CA ALA A 189 4.07 4.45 11.30
C ALA A 189 3.75 5.90 10.88
N TRP A 190 3.39 6.06 9.62
CA TRP A 190 3.13 7.34 9.00
C TRP A 190 1.86 7.27 8.16
N ALA A 191 1.14 8.39 8.09
CA ALA A 191 0.06 8.56 7.13
C ALA A 191 0.00 10.01 6.65
N ARG A 192 -0.37 10.23 5.40
CA ARG A 192 -0.73 11.55 4.89
C ARG A 192 -2.21 11.79 5.15
N VAL A 193 -2.58 12.99 5.54
CA VAL A 193 -3.96 13.40 5.73
C VAL A 193 -4.29 14.61 4.87
N GLY A 194 -5.33 14.48 4.03
CA GLY A 194 -5.95 15.57 3.31
C GLY A 194 -7.28 15.93 3.96
N THR A 195 -7.45 17.20 4.34
CA THR A 195 -8.69 17.71 4.94
C THR A 195 -9.33 18.72 3.99
N PRO A 196 -10.63 18.61 3.68
CA PRO A 196 -11.34 19.57 2.85
C PRO A 196 -11.24 21.01 3.38
N LEU A 197 -11.23 21.98 2.47
CA LEU A 197 -11.37 23.39 2.83
C LEU A 197 -12.73 23.66 3.52
N PRO A 198 -12.85 24.75 4.29
CA PRO A 198 -14.07 25.04 5.06
C PRO A 198 -15.35 25.06 4.23
N GLU A 199 -15.29 25.52 2.99
CA GLU A 199 -16.44 25.60 2.08
C GLU A 199 -16.97 24.23 1.66
N ALA A 200 -16.07 23.30 1.34
CA ALA A 200 -16.43 21.91 1.02
C ALA A 200 -16.86 21.13 2.27
N ARG A 201 -16.19 21.37 3.40
CA ARG A 201 -16.50 20.75 4.69
C ARG A 201 -17.91 21.01 5.18
N ARG A 202 -18.46 22.22 4.97
CA ARG A 202 -19.83 22.59 5.40
C ARG A 202 -20.92 21.76 4.74
N ARG A 203 -20.60 20.99 3.71
CA ARG A 203 -21.57 20.12 3.01
C ARG A 203 -21.88 18.85 3.77
N LEU A 204 -20.93 18.39 4.61
CA LEU A 204 -21.03 17.15 5.38
C LEU A 204 -20.55 17.42 6.82
N ASP A 205 -21.51 17.50 7.77
CA ASP A 205 -21.21 17.68 9.19
C ASP A 205 -22.11 16.69 9.97
N PRO A 206 -21.55 15.73 10.71
CA PRO A 206 -20.11 15.52 11.00
C PRO A 206 -19.30 15.05 9.78
N GLN A 207 -18.02 15.44 9.71
CA GLN A 207 -17.16 15.21 8.55
C GLN A 207 -16.77 13.76 8.38
N PRO A 208 -17.16 13.08 7.27
CA PRO A 208 -16.74 11.72 7.01
C PRO A 208 -15.27 11.63 6.64
N THR A 209 -14.67 10.44 6.87
CA THR A 209 -13.27 10.16 6.58
C THR A 209 -13.14 8.85 5.81
N LEU A 210 -12.23 8.80 4.83
CA LEU A 210 -11.78 7.59 4.17
C LEU A 210 -10.32 7.33 4.53
N VAL A 211 -10.03 6.18 5.14
CA VAL A 211 -8.67 5.65 5.29
C VAL A 211 -8.42 4.70 4.12
N PHE A 212 -7.51 5.06 3.19
CA PHE A 212 -7.32 4.33 1.94
C PHE A 212 -5.90 3.82 1.76
N ALA A 213 -5.74 2.50 1.73
CA ALA A 213 -4.47 1.79 1.66
C ALA A 213 -4.06 1.51 0.20
N HIS A 214 -2.76 1.69 -0.09
CA HIS A 214 -2.20 1.51 -1.44
C HIS A 214 -1.82 0.05 -1.76
N GLY A 215 -1.50 -0.24 -3.04
CA GLY A 215 -1.02 -1.54 -3.50
C GLY A 215 0.46 -1.80 -3.20
N ILE A 216 0.91 -3.04 -3.46
CA ILE A 216 2.32 -3.44 -3.29
C ILE A 216 3.23 -2.70 -4.28
N GLY A 217 4.47 -2.42 -3.87
CA GLY A 217 5.48 -1.75 -4.71
C GLY A 217 5.16 -0.28 -5.01
N MET A 218 4.08 0.25 -4.45
CA MET A 218 3.75 1.67 -4.57
C MET A 218 4.67 2.48 -3.68
N GLU A 219 5.25 3.51 -4.28
CA GLU A 219 6.03 4.51 -3.56
C GLU A 219 5.19 5.80 -3.54
N PRO A 220 4.51 6.12 -2.43
CA PRO A 220 3.52 7.21 -2.39
C PRO A 220 4.07 8.56 -2.84
N GLU A 221 5.37 8.78 -2.63
CA GLU A 221 6.07 10.01 -2.98
C GLU A 221 6.37 10.14 -4.48
N TYR A 222 6.49 9.01 -5.17
CA TYR A 222 6.79 8.97 -6.60
C TYR A 222 5.53 8.94 -7.47
N TRP A 223 4.50 8.23 -7.00
CA TRP A 223 3.27 8.01 -7.74
C TRP A 223 2.21 9.08 -7.45
N GLY A 224 2.56 10.36 -7.64
CA GLY A 224 1.68 11.51 -7.34
C GLY A 224 0.34 11.55 -8.09
N TYR A 225 0.12 10.72 -9.10
CA TYR A 225 -1.11 10.67 -9.89
C TYR A 225 -2.30 9.98 -9.19
N GLN A 226 -2.10 9.31 -8.06
CA GLN A 226 -3.20 8.84 -7.21
C GLN A 226 -3.99 9.95 -6.53
N ARG A 227 -3.58 11.21 -6.74
CA ARG A 227 -4.27 12.38 -6.17
C ARG A 227 -5.59 12.71 -6.85
N GLU A 228 -5.79 12.37 -8.14
CA GLU A 228 -7.01 12.78 -8.85
C GLU A 228 -8.30 12.26 -8.20
N PRO A 229 -8.47 10.96 -7.89
CA PRO A 229 -9.64 10.49 -7.16
C PRO A 229 -9.77 11.10 -5.77
N ILE A 230 -8.64 11.34 -5.08
CA ILE A 230 -8.58 11.91 -3.73
C ILE A 230 -8.99 13.38 -3.74
N THR A 231 -8.55 14.15 -4.75
CA THR A 231 -8.94 15.56 -4.90
C THR A 231 -10.45 15.68 -5.05
N GLY A 232 -11.09 14.80 -5.83
CA GLY A 232 -12.55 14.75 -5.94
C GLY A 232 -13.23 14.50 -4.60
N LEU A 233 -12.69 13.63 -3.75
CA LEU A 233 -13.22 13.36 -2.41
C LEU A 233 -13.10 14.55 -1.48
N LEU A 234 -11.98 15.28 -1.52
CA LEU A 234 -11.81 16.52 -0.75
C LEU A 234 -12.82 17.59 -1.16
N GLN A 235 -13.02 17.80 -2.46
CA GLN A 235 -14.04 18.73 -2.99
C GLN A 235 -15.46 18.34 -2.55
N SER A 236 -15.72 17.05 -2.34
CA SER A 236 -17.02 16.54 -1.85
C SER A 236 -17.15 16.59 -0.33
N GLY A 237 -16.14 17.09 0.40
CA GLY A 237 -16.21 17.25 1.86
C GLY A 237 -15.66 16.05 2.66
N ILE A 238 -15.15 15.00 2.00
CA ILE A 238 -14.56 13.84 2.68
C ILE A 238 -13.09 14.09 3.00
N ARG A 239 -12.69 13.86 4.26
CA ARG A 239 -11.29 13.79 4.66
C ARG A 239 -10.68 12.46 4.20
N VAL A 240 -9.44 12.48 3.74
CA VAL A 240 -8.73 11.28 3.26
C VAL A 240 -7.46 11.08 4.07
N ILE A 241 -7.23 9.86 4.54
CA ILE A 241 -6.02 9.42 5.21
C ILE A 241 -5.36 8.32 4.38
N LEU A 242 -4.09 8.49 4.05
CA LEU A 242 -3.29 7.57 3.24
C LEU A 242 -2.14 7.02 4.09
N PRO A 243 -2.27 5.81 4.67
CA PRO A 243 -1.19 5.20 5.43
C PRO A 243 0.00 4.84 4.51
N GLU A 244 1.23 5.09 4.99
CA GLU A 244 2.42 4.42 4.48
C GLU A 244 2.44 3.01 5.04
N LEU A 245 2.04 2.02 4.25
CA LEU A 245 1.99 0.63 4.69
C LEU A 245 3.38 0.11 5.12
N PRO A 246 3.44 -0.93 5.97
CA PRO A 246 4.70 -1.53 6.40
C PRO A 246 5.66 -1.78 5.22
N TRP A 247 6.94 -1.47 5.42
CA TRP A 247 8.03 -1.63 4.44
C TRP A 247 7.92 -0.79 3.16
N HIS A 248 7.05 0.21 3.12
CA HIS A 248 6.96 1.18 2.03
C HIS A 248 7.41 2.57 2.49
N GLY A 249 7.69 3.45 1.54
CA GLY A 249 8.05 4.85 1.80
C GLY A 249 9.22 4.98 2.78
N ARG A 250 9.02 5.72 3.88
CA ARG A 250 10.01 5.92 4.95
C ARG A 250 10.34 4.67 5.75
N ARG A 251 9.49 3.63 5.64
CA ARG A 251 9.60 2.38 6.40
C ARG A 251 10.29 1.27 5.62
N ARG A 252 10.89 1.57 4.47
CA ARG A 252 11.66 0.58 3.70
C ARG A 252 12.78 -0.01 4.54
N MET A 253 12.95 -1.31 4.44
CA MET A 253 14.12 -1.97 5.01
C MET A 253 15.37 -1.65 4.18
N ALA A 254 16.51 -1.58 4.85
CA ALA A 254 17.80 -1.58 4.15
C ALA A 254 17.89 -2.78 3.19
N HIS A 255 18.55 -2.59 2.06
CA HIS A 255 18.67 -3.61 1.03
C HIS A 255 17.33 -4.08 0.40
N SER A 256 16.27 -3.27 0.47
CA SER A 256 14.98 -3.60 -0.17
C SER A 256 14.31 -2.39 -0.81
N TYR A 257 13.51 -2.61 -1.83
CA TYR A 257 12.57 -1.62 -2.34
C TYR A 257 11.22 -1.72 -1.60
N GLY A 258 10.31 -0.76 -1.84
CA GLY A 258 9.02 -0.70 -1.16
C GLY A 258 8.19 -1.96 -1.36
N GLY A 259 7.84 -2.64 -0.27
CA GLY A 259 7.05 -3.86 -0.25
C GLY A 259 7.81 -5.16 -0.57
N GLU A 260 9.09 -5.10 -0.96
CA GLU A 260 9.87 -6.32 -1.24
C GLU A 260 9.86 -7.34 -0.10
N PRO A 261 9.97 -6.97 1.19
CA PRO A 261 9.97 -7.92 2.29
C PRO A 261 8.69 -8.77 2.38
N ILE A 262 7.55 -8.25 1.91
CA ILE A 262 6.28 -9.00 1.86
C ILE A 262 6.43 -10.26 0.99
N LEU A 263 7.15 -10.14 -0.11
CA LEU A 263 7.45 -11.23 -1.04
C LEU A 263 8.64 -12.06 -0.54
N ALA A 264 9.74 -11.38 -0.24
CA ALA A 264 11.03 -11.98 0.04
C ALA A 264 11.02 -12.91 1.27
N LEU A 265 10.22 -12.59 2.30
CA LEU A 265 10.08 -13.37 3.53
C LEU A 265 8.97 -14.43 3.45
N GLY A 266 8.21 -14.48 2.36
CA GLY A 266 7.14 -15.44 2.14
C GLY A 266 6.01 -15.31 3.16
N VAL A 267 5.53 -16.45 3.67
CA VAL A 267 4.39 -16.49 4.60
C VAL A 267 4.64 -15.68 5.87
N GLY A 268 5.86 -15.71 6.41
CA GLY A 268 6.23 -14.90 7.58
C GLY A 268 6.11 -13.40 7.31
N GLY A 269 6.56 -12.96 6.12
CA GLY A 269 6.42 -11.57 5.69
C GLY A 269 4.96 -11.12 5.56
N LEU A 270 4.11 -11.95 4.98
CA LEU A 270 2.67 -11.69 4.89
C LEU A 270 2.04 -11.54 6.29
N LEU A 271 2.34 -12.46 7.20
CA LEU A 271 1.80 -12.45 8.57
C LEU A 271 2.23 -11.20 9.36
N ASP A 272 3.48 -10.77 9.23
CA ASP A 272 3.97 -9.58 9.89
C ASP A 272 3.39 -8.31 9.26
N PHE A 273 3.34 -8.24 7.94
CA PHE A 273 2.76 -7.11 7.21
C PHE A 273 1.30 -6.88 7.60
N PHE A 274 0.44 -7.91 7.46
CA PHE A 274 -0.99 -7.76 7.76
C PHE A 274 -1.24 -7.46 9.23
N HIS A 275 -0.46 -8.07 10.13
CA HIS A 275 -0.57 -7.77 11.55
C HIS A 275 -0.33 -6.28 11.85
N ALA A 276 0.72 -5.69 11.30
CA ALA A 276 1.03 -4.28 11.49
C ALA A 276 0.02 -3.37 10.78
N ALA A 277 -0.23 -3.60 9.48
CA ALA A 277 -1.10 -2.75 8.68
C ALA A 277 -2.54 -2.68 9.23
N VAL A 278 -3.07 -3.81 9.66
CA VAL A 278 -4.43 -3.89 10.24
C VAL A 278 -4.52 -3.10 11.54
N LEU A 279 -3.57 -3.27 12.46
CA LEU A 279 -3.55 -2.54 13.72
C LEU A 279 -3.34 -1.04 13.50
N GLU A 280 -2.47 -0.64 12.59
CA GLU A 280 -2.23 0.77 12.25
C GLU A 280 -3.47 1.43 11.65
N ILE A 281 -4.20 0.73 10.77
CA ILE A 281 -5.46 1.23 10.22
C ILE A 281 -6.51 1.39 11.33
N GLY A 282 -6.60 0.46 12.27
CA GLY A 282 -7.50 0.60 13.43
C GLY A 282 -7.24 1.86 14.25
N LEU A 283 -5.97 2.20 14.49
CA LEU A 283 -5.58 3.46 15.15
C LEU A 283 -5.99 4.69 14.33
N LEU A 284 -5.80 4.65 13.01
CA LEU A 284 -6.20 5.75 12.13
C LEU A 284 -7.73 5.94 12.11
N VAL A 285 -8.52 4.87 12.18
CA VAL A 285 -9.98 4.93 12.30
C VAL A 285 -10.37 5.62 13.62
N ALA A 286 -9.80 5.19 14.75
CA ALA A 286 -10.06 5.81 16.04
C ALA A 286 -9.67 7.30 16.06
N TRP A 287 -8.51 7.65 15.52
CA TRP A 287 -8.08 9.04 15.42
C TRP A 287 -9.00 9.88 14.51
N ALA A 288 -9.44 9.30 13.40
CA ALA A 288 -10.37 9.95 12.49
C ALA A 288 -11.66 10.31 13.20
N ARG A 289 -12.23 9.36 13.94
CA ARG A 289 -13.45 9.53 14.71
C ARG A 289 -13.29 10.54 15.85
N ALA A 290 -12.23 10.41 16.65
CA ALA A 290 -11.94 11.31 17.77
C ALA A 290 -11.76 12.78 17.34
N THR A 291 -11.24 13.02 16.14
CA THR A 291 -10.93 14.38 15.67
C THR A 291 -12.05 15.06 14.88
N ARG A 292 -13.03 14.31 14.33
CA ARG A 292 -14.09 14.88 13.48
C ARG A 292 -15.48 14.32 13.73
N GLY A 293 -15.63 13.20 14.44
CA GLY A 293 -16.91 12.62 14.86
C GLY A 293 -17.78 12.02 13.76
N GLY A 294 -17.40 12.16 12.48
CA GLY A 294 -18.15 11.62 11.35
C GLY A 294 -17.86 10.14 11.07
N PRO A 295 -18.64 9.52 10.16
CA PRO A 295 -18.45 8.13 9.76
C PRO A 295 -17.07 7.92 9.12
N VAL A 296 -16.49 6.75 9.37
CA VAL A 296 -15.15 6.39 8.84
C VAL A 296 -15.26 5.17 7.96
N ALA A 297 -14.92 5.35 6.68
CA ALA A 297 -14.70 4.25 5.76
C ALA A 297 -13.24 3.81 5.78
N VAL A 298 -13.02 2.51 5.62
CA VAL A 298 -11.72 1.93 5.29
C VAL A 298 -11.76 1.43 3.85
N GLY A 299 -10.67 1.56 3.13
CA GLY A 299 -10.60 1.07 1.75
C GLY A 299 -9.18 0.83 1.30
N GLY A 300 -9.05 0.37 0.08
CA GLY A 300 -7.74 0.19 -0.55
C GLY A 300 -7.81 -0.44 -1.92
N VAL A 301 -6.65 -0.52 -2.55
CA VAL A 301 -6.46 -1.15 -3.84
C VAL A 301 -5.48 -2.31 -3.74
N SER A 302 -5.78 -3.47 -4.37
CA SER A 302 -4.86 -4.61 -4.41
C SER A 302 -4.46 -5.04 -2.98
N LEU A 303 -3.18 -5.04 -2.62
CA LEU A 303 -2.69 -5.31 -1.26
C LEU A 303 -3.41 -4.46 -0.20
N GLY A 304 -3.73 -3.20 -0.51
CA GLY A 304 -4.52 -2.33 0.36
C GLY A 304 -5.97 -2.80 0.51
N ALA A 305 -6.59 -3.34 -0.55
CA ALA A 305 -7.92 -3.94 -0.49
C ALA A 305 -7.91 -5.23 0.35
N LEU A 306 -6.88 -6.08 0.16
CA LEU A 306 -6.66 -7.27 1.00
C LEU A 306 -6.50 -6.91 2.49
N THR A 307 -5.84 -5.78 2.77
CA THR A 307 -5.70 -5.26 4.14
C THR A 307 -7.04 -4.75 4.67
N ALA A 308 -7.76 -3.95 3.89
CA ALA A 308 -9.03 -3.35 4.28
C ALA A 308 -10.13 -4.39 4.56
N GLN A 309 -10.20 -5.44 3.74
CA GLN A 309 -11.16 -6.55 3.97
C GLN A 309 -10.84 -7.34 5.24
N LEU A 310 -9.55 -7.50 5.58
CA LEU A 310 -9.15 -8.13 6.84
C LEU A 310 -9.50 -7.22 8.02
N VAL A 311 -9.27 -5.91 7.94
CA VAL A 311 -9.75 -4.92 8.93
C VAL A 311 -11.25 -5.07 9.15
N ALA A 312 -12.05 -5.13 8.09
CA ALA A 312 -13.51 -5.23 8.18
C ALA A 312 -13.99 -6.45 8.99
N THR A 313 -13.26 -7.56 8.96
CA THR A 313 -13.65 -8.76 9.69
C THR A 313 -13.09 -8.82 11.11
N VAL A 314 -11.81 -8.41 11.33
CA VAL A 314 -11.21 -8.46 12.67
C VAL A 314 -11.71 -7.35 13.58
N ALA A 315 -12.18 -6.23 13.02
CA ALA A 315 -12.70 -5.09 13.77
C ALA A 315 -13.90 -5.41 14.67
N ARG A 316 -14.59 -6.56 14.47
CA ARG A 316 -15.62 -7.04 15.37
C ARG A 316 -15.14 -7.23 16.82
N HIS A 317 -13.83 -7.46 16.99
CA HIS A 317 -13.20 -7.66 18.30
C HIS A 317 -12.62 -6.36 18.88
N TRP A 318 -12.77 -5.24 18.19
CA TRP A 318 -12.23 -3.94 18.59
C TRP A 318 -13.29 -3.10 19.34
N PRO A 319 -12.85 -2.12 20.12
CA PRO A 319 -13.72 -1.06 20.63
C PRO A 319 -14.46 -0.37 19.47
N GLU A 320 -15.64 0.15 19.75
CA GLU A 320 -16.53 0.71 18.73
C GLU A 320 -15.88 1.88 17.97
N GLU A 321 -15.11 2.70 18.65
CA GLU A 321 -14.39 3.83 18.08
C GLU A 321 -13.34 3.45 17.03
N MET A 322 -12.90 2.18 17.00
CA MET A 322 -11.95 1.64 16.01
C MET A 322 -12.64 0.92 14.86
N ARG A 323 -13.95 0.66 14.94
CA ARG A 323 -14.68 -0.06 13.91
C ARG A 323 -15.02 0.87 12.74
N PRO A 324 -14.68 0.49 11.49
CA PRO A 324 -15.11 1.26 10.34
C PRO A 324 -16.61 1.13 10.11
N ASP A 325 -17.24 2.21 9.59
CA ASP A 325 -18.66 2.25 9.28
C ASP A 325 -18.98 1.81 7.85
N ALA A 326 -18.00 1.92 6.93
CA ALA A 326 -18.13 1.53 5.54
C ALA A 326 -16.82 0.97 4.97
N LEU A 327 -16.91 0.27 3.84
CA LEU A 327 -15.78 -0.36 3.19
C LEU A 327 -15.76 -0.03 1.69
N PHE A 328 -14.57 0.28 1.16
CA PHE A 328 -14.36 0.54 -0.25
C PHE A 328 -13.18 -0.27 -0.80
N LEU A 329 -13.47 -1.29 -1.61
CA LEU A 329 -12.49 -2.25 -2.13
C LEU A 329 -12.29 -2.12 -3.63
N VAL A 330 -11.04 -2.03 -4.06
CA VAL A 330 -10.65 -2.02 -5.47
C VAL A 330 -9.73 -3.21 -5.73
N ALA A 331 -10.15 -4.11 -6.61
CA ALA A 331 -9.45 -5.35 -6.92
C ALA A 331 -9.13 -6.20 -5.66
N PRO A 332 -10.13 -6.56 -4.82
CA PRO A 332 -9.97 -7.46 -3.67
C PRO A 332 -9.86 -8.92 -4.10
N SER A 333 -9.52 -9.79 -3.15
CA SER A 333 -9.61 -11.25 -3.30
C SER A 333 -9.89 -11.92 -1.96
N GLN A 334 -10.75 -12.93 -1.93
CA GLN A 334 -11.08 -13.66 -0.71
C GLN A 334 -9.92 -14.54 -0.20
N ALA A 335 -9.04 -15.00 -1.10
CA ALA A 335 -8.03 -16.00 -0.83
C ALA A 335 -6.61 -15.50 -1.17
N LEU A 336 -5.90 -14.98 -0.16
CA LEU A 336 -4.53 -14.48 -0.34
C LEU A 336 -3.57 -15.59 -0.78
N GLU A 337 -3.76 -16.82 -0.30
CA GLU A 337 -2.94 -17.96 -0.71
C GLU A 337 -3.08 -18.27 -2.21
N ALA A 338 -4.29 -18.14 -2.79
CA ALA A 338 -4.47 -18.26 -4.24
C ALA A 338 -3.74 -17.13 -4.97
N VAL A 339 -3.82 -15.89 -4.48
CA VAL A 339 -3.04 -14.75 -5.03
C VAL A 339 -1.54 -15.01 -4.98
N ALA A 340 -1.02 -15.62 -3.91
CA ALA A 340 0.40 -15.91 -3.77
C ALA A 340 0.88 -17.04 -4.71
N PHE A 341 0.06 -18.06 -4.96
CA PHE A 341 0.44 -19.23 -5.74
C PHE A 341 0.01 -19.17 -7.21
N GLU A 342 -1.05 -18.45 -7.54
CA GLU A 342 -1.68 -18.45 -8.87
C GLU A 342 -1.75 -17.07 -9.52
N GLY A 343 -1.69 -15.99 -8.72
CA GLY A 343 -1.73 -14.62 -9.25
C GLY A 343 -0.60 -14.34 -10.23
N SER A 344 -0.91 -13.70 -11.35
CA SER A 344 0.05 -13.48 -12.45
C SER A 344 1.26 -12.66 -12.02
N LEU A 345 1.12 -11.68 -11.11
CA LEU A 345 2.24 -10.92 -10.56
C LEU A 345 3.12 -11.81 -9.67
N SER A 346 2.51 -12.61 -8.80
CA SER A 346 3.23 -13.55 -7.92
C SER A 346 4.01 -14.58 -8.76
N CYS A 347 3.37 -15.17 -9.77
CA CYS A 347 4.00 -16.10 -10.70
C CYS A 347 5.13 -15.43 -11.49
N GLY A 348 4.90 -14.23 -12.01
CA GLY A 348 5.88 -13.47 -12.78
C GLY A 348 7.11 -13.06 -11.97
N LEU A 349 6.98 -12.89 -10.65
CA LEU A 349 8.08 -12.63 -9.73
C LEU A 349 8.74 -13.89 -9.19
N GLY A 350 8.15 -15.07 -9.37
CA GLY A 350 8.70 -16.35 -8.92
C GLY A 350 8.31 -16.73 -7.49
N VAL A 351 7.26 -16.10 -6.91
CA VAL A 351 6.79 -16.37 -5.54
C VAL A 351 6.47 -17.85 -5.30
N PRO A 352 5.70 -18.56 -6.17
CA PRO A 352 5.38 -19.96 -5.94
C PRO A 352 6.63 -20.85 -5.85
N GLY A 353 7.60 -20.64 -6.75
CA GLY A 353 8.84 -21.39 -6.74
C GLY A 353 9.67 -21.17 -5.48
N ALA A 354 9.76 -19.91 -5.00
CA ALA A 354 10.48 -19.57 -3.79
C ALA A 354 9.81 -20.16 -2.54
N LEU A 355 8.47 -20.11 -2.47
CA LEU A 355 7.70 -20.73 -1.38
C LEU A 355 7.90 -22.24 -1.36
N GLN A 356 7.77 -22.93 -2.51
CA GLN A 356 7.95 -24.36 -2.63
C GLN A 356 9.37 -24.80 -2.27
N ALA A 357 10.40 -24.06 -2.69
CA ALA A 357 11.79 -24.32 -2.33
C ALA A 357 12.03 -24.26 -0.80
N ALA A 358 11.26 -23.43 -0.08
CA ALA A 358 11.28 -23.34 1.38
C ALA A 358 10.30 -24.32 2.06
N GLY A 359 9.68 -25.21 1.28
CA GLY A 359 8.76 -26.25 1.77
C GLY A 359 7.33 -25.81 2.00
N TRP A 360 6.95 -24.59 1.56
CA TRP A 360 5.58 -24.12 1.64
C TRP A 360 4.75 -24.64 0.46
N THR A 361 3.57 -25.15 0.75
CA THR A 361 2.54 -25.53 -0.24
C THR A 361 1.32 -24.64 -0.07
N LEU A 362 0.40 -24.70 -1.03
CA LEU A 362 -0.90 -24.03 -0.93
C LEU A 362 -1.64 -24.46 0.33
N GLU A 363 -1.67 -25.77 0.65
CA GLU A 363 -2.30 -26.33 1.85
C GLU A 363 -1.69 -25.77 3.14
N GLU A 364 -0.35 -25.78 3.25
CA GLU A 364 0.37 -25.23 4.40
C GLU A 364 0.10 -23.74 4.59
N THR A 365 -0.02 -22.97 3.49
CA THR A 365 -0.33 -21.56 3.55
C THR A 365 -1.80 -21.33 3.93
N THR A 366 -2.72 -22.18 3.46
CA THR A 366 -4.15 -22.13 3.78
C THR A 366 -4.42 -22.22 5.28
N ARG A 367 -3.57 -22.92 6.03
CA ARG A 367 -3.65 -23.00 7.49
C ARG A 367 -3.63 -21.63 8.18
N TRP A 368 -2.99 -20.62 7.57
CA TRP A 368 -2.86 -19.26 8.11
C TRP A 368 -4.02 -18.33 7.74
N ARG A 369 -5.04 -18.82 7.03
CA ARG A 369 -6.24 -18.03 6.66
C ARG A 369 -6.81 -17.18 7.79
N PRO A 370 -6.92 -17.64 9.04
CA PRO A 370 -7.49 -16.84 10.11
C PRO A 370 -6.73 -15.53 10.40
N LEU A 371 -5.48 -15.42 9.96
CA LEU A 371 -4.63 -14.25 10.14
C LEU A 371 -4.37 -13.47 8.83
N LEU A 372 -4.73 -14.03 7.68
CA LEU A 372 -4.41 -13.48 6.36
C LEU A 372 -5.63 -13.12 5.53
N ASN A 373 -6.76 -13.82 5.74
CA ASN A 373 -7.96 -13.66 4.93
C ASN A 373 -9.14 -13.16 5.75
N PRO A 374 -10.14 -12.53 5.12
CA PRO A 374 -11.37 -12.16 5.81
C PRO A 374 -12.17 -13.42 6.19
N VAL A 375 -12.32 -13.68 7.47
CA VAL A 375 -13.08 -14.81 7.99
C VAL A 375 -14.40 -14.33 8.57
N GLY A 376 -15.52 -14.81 8.01
CA GLY A 376 -16.88 -14.43 8.39
C GLY A 376 -17.33 -13.09 7.78
N ASP A 377 -18.44 -12.58 8.28
CA ASP A 377 -19.05 -11.34 7.78
C ASP A 377 -18.24 -10.10 8.21
N PRO A 378 -18.26 -9.01 7.45
CA PRO A 378 -17.68 -7.74 7.87
C PRO A 378 -18.42 -7.14 9.08
N VAL A 379 -17.78 -6.23 9.81
CA VAL A 379 -18.38 -5.58 11.00
C VAL A 379 -19.54 -4.63 10.64
N MET A 380 -19.50 -4.08 9.44
CA MET A 380 -20.57 -3.23 8.89
C MET A 380 -21.60 -4.06 8.11
N SER A 381 -22.77 -3.47 7.83
CA SER A 381 -23.78 -4.08 6.96
C SER A 381 -23.24 -4.28 5.53
N PRO A 382 -23.67 -5.33 4.82
CA PRO A 382 -23.37 -5.49 3.39
C PRO A 382 -23.71 -4.26 2.54
N ASP A 383 -24.76 -3.51 2.90
CA ASP A 383 -25.14 -2.26 2.21
C ASP A 383 -24.09 -1.14 2.32
N GLN A 384 -23.18 -1.25 3.27
CA GLN A 384 -22.08 -0.30 3.53
C GLN A 384 -20.76 -0.72 2.87
N VAL A 385 -20.77 -1.78 2.06
CA VAL A 385 -19.59 -2.28 1.33
C VAL A 385 -19.72 -1.91 -0.14
N VAL A 386 -18.72 -1.22 -0.70
CA VAL A 386 -18.62 -0.88 -2.13
C VAL A 386 -17.41 -1.60 -2.71
N VAL A 387 -17.57 -2.26 -3.85
CA VAL A 387 -16.53 -3.06 -4.49
C VAL A 387 -16.39 -2.71 -5.96
N LEU A 388 -15.17 -2.50 -6.42
CA LEU A 388 -14.81 -2.37 -7.83
C LEU A 388 -13.93 -3.56 -8.24
N LEU A 389 -14.41 -4.31 -9.26
CA LEU A 389 -13.76 -5.50 -9.80
C LEU A 389 -13.34 -5.28 -11.26
N GLY A 390 -12.16 -5.76 -11.61
CA GLY A 390 -11.76 -5.99 -13.00
C GLY A 390 -12.13 -7.41 -13.42
N VAL A 391 -12.95 -7.56 -14.45
CA VAL A 391 -13.40 -8.90 -14.86
C VAL A 391 -12.30 -9.77 -15.47
N ALA A 392 -11.18 -9.15 -15.86
CA ALA A 392 -9.99 -9.82 -16.37
C ALA A 392 -8.80 -9.71 -15.40
N ASP A 393 -9.05 -9.48 -14.10
CA ASP A 393 -8.00 -9.40 -13.08
C ASP A 393 -7.41 -10.80 -12.83
N ASP A 394 -6.17 -10.99 -13.24
CA ASP A 394 -5.39 -12.22 -13.04
C ASP A 394 -4.29 -12.07 -11.96
N VAL A 395 -4.18 -10.89 -11.34
CA VAL A 395 -3.23 -10.62 -10.24
C VAL A 395 -3.83 -10.98 -8.90
N THR A 396 -4.96 -10.36 -8.54
CA THR A 396 -5.71 -10.70 -7.31
C THR A 396 -6.79 -11.75 -7.55
N LEU A 397 -6.95 -12.19 -8.78
CA LEU A 397 -7.90 -13.18 -9.29
C LEU A 397 -9.35 -12.69 -9.19
N ALA A 398 -9.96 -12.42 -10.36
CA ALA A 398 -11.34 -11.92 -10.44
C ALA A 398 -12.34 -12.83 -9.71
N GLU A 399 -12.14 -14.15 -9.78
CA GLU A 399 -12.96 -15.15 -9.08
C GLU A 399 -12.89 -14.97 -7.55
N GLY A 400 -11.73 -14.61 -7.02
CA GLY A 400 -11.55 -14.33 -5.59
C GLY A 400 -12.32 -13.09 -5.13
N GLY A 401 -12.40 -12.06 -5.98
CA GLY A 401 -13.21 -10.86 -5.75
C GLY A 401 -14.72 -11.16 -5.80
N GLU A 402 -15.17 -11.92 -6.79
CA GLU A 402 -16.56 -12.36 -6.90
C GLU A 402 -16.98 -13.28 -5.74
N ALA A 403 -16.09 -14.19 -5.31
CA ALA A 403 -16.32 -15.02 -4.14
C ALA A 403 -16.50 -14.20 -2.86
N LEU A 404 -15.71 -13.13 -2.68
CA LEU A 404 -15.85 -12.20 -1.56
C LEU A 404 -17.22 -11.50 -1.59
N VAL A 405 -17.60 -10.95 -2.75
CA VAL A 405 -18.90 -10.28 -2.96
C VAL A 405 -20.07 -11.22 -2.62
N ALA A 406 -20.00 -12.46 -3.08
CA ALA A 406 -21.02 -13.48 -2.81
C ALA A 406 -21.06 -13.86 -1.33
N ALA A 407 -19.91 -14.13 -0.71
CA ALA A 407 -19.80 -14.52 0.70
C ALA A 407 -20.39 -13.44 1.62
N TRP A 408 -20.11 -12.18 1.33
CA TRP A 408 -20.59 -11.04 2.11
C TRP A 408 -21.97 -10.54 1.68
N ARG A 409 -22.57 -11.12 0.65
CA ARG A 409 -23.90 -10.74 0.14
C ARG A 409 -23.97 -9.25 -0.20
N VAL A 410 -22.89 -8.71 -0.79
CA VAL A 410 -22.83 -7.29 -1.16
C VAL A 410 -23.92 -7.00 -2.20
N PRO A 411 -24.79 -6.01 -2.01
CA PRO A 411 -25.86 -5.68 -2.94
C PRO A 411 -25.34 -5.35 -4.34
N PRO A 412 -26.00 -5.77 -5.41
CA PRO A 412 -25.57 -5.49 -6.78
C PRO A 412 -25.34 -4.00 -7.07
N ALA A 413 -26.09 -3.11 -6.44
CA ALA A 413 -25.93 -1.65 -6.57
C ALA A 413 -24.59 -1.12 -6.01
N ASN A 414 -23.89 -1.91 -5.23
CA ASN A 414 -22.59 -1.58 -4.62
C ASN A 414 -21.43 -2.31 -5.30
N VAL A 415 -21.69 -3.12 -6.32
CA VAL A 415 -20.65 -3.89 -7.02
C VAL A 415 -20.48 -3.36 -8.44
N PHE A 416 -19.34 -2.75 -8.68
CA PHE A 416 -18.97 -2.20 -9.97
C PHE A 416 -18.00 -3.15 -10.67
N ARG A 417 -18.25 -3.43 -11.96
CA ARG A 417 -17.41 -4.29 -12.78
C ARG A 417 -16.94 -3.53 -13.99
N CYS A 418 -15.66 -3.59 -14.29
CA CYS A 418 -15.09 -3.00 -15.49
C CYS A 418 -14.39 -4.07 -16.34
N ASP A 419 -14.45 -3.92 -17.67
CA ASP A 419 -13.72 -4.76 -18.62
C ASP A 419 -12.24 -4.41 -18.62
N ALA A 420 -11.57 -4.73 -17.51
CA ALA A 420 -10.21 -4.33 -17.17
C ALA A 420 -9.49 -5.46 -16.43
N GLY A 421 -8.16 -5.48 -16.52
CA GLY A 421 -7.31 -6.29 -15.65
C GLY A 421 -6.99 -5.54 -14.35
N HIS A 422 -5.97 -6.00 -13.64
CA HIS A 422 -5.65 -5.50 -12.31
C HIS A 422 -5.25 -4.01 -12.28
N PHE A 423 -4.28 -3.63 -13.12
CA PHE A 423 -3.72 -2.27 -13.12
C PHE A 423 -4.69 -1.27 -13.74
N SER A 424 -5.38 -1.68 -14.81
CA SER A 424 -6.38 -0.84 -15.47
C SER A 424 -7.63 -0.64 -14.61
N THR A 425 -8.01 -1.57 -13.73
CA THR A 425 -9.10 -1.39 -12.75
C THR A 425 -8.83 -0.21 -11.82
N SER A 426 -7.61 -0.08 -11.31
CA SER A 426 -7.23 1.08 -10.48
C SER A 426 -7.32 2.41 -11.24
N LEU A 427 -6.96 2.41 -12.53
CA LEU A 427 -7.06 3.59 -13.38
C LEU A 427 -8.51 3.92 -13.76
N ALA A 428 -9.40 2.93 -13.77
CA ALA A 428 -10.81 3.13 -14.08
C ALA A 428 -11.52 4.07 -13.08
N LEU A 429 -11.07 4.12 -11.82
CA LEU A 429 -11.57 5.09 -10.82
C LEU A 429 -11.40 6.55 -11.23
N SER A 430 -10.33 6.88 -11.96
CA SER A 430 -10.11 8.25 -12.47
C SER A 430 -11.03 8.60 -13.65
N ARG A 431 -11.64 7.60 -14.26
CA ARG A 431 -12.52 7.75 -15.41
C ARG A 431 -14.00 7.69 -15.05
N ASP A 432 -14.39 6.67 -14.31
CA ASP A 432 -15.75 6.42 -13.83
C ASP A 432 -15.82 6.73 -12.34
N GLY A 433 -16.47 7.83 -12.00
CA GLY A 433 -16.67 8.28 -10.62
C GLY A 433 -17.73 7.48 -9.85
N ALA A 434 -18.53 6.63 -10.53
CA ALA A 434 -19.68 5.98 -9.91
C ALA A 434 -19.37 5.19 -8.63
N PRO A 435 -18.25 4.43 -8.51
CA PRO A 435 -17.91 3.78 -7.24
C PRO A 435 -17.65 4.78 -6.09
N LEU A 436 -16.98 5.90 -6.40
CA LEU A 436 -16.70 6.95 -5.41
C LEU A 436 -17.97 7.75 -5.05
N GLU A 437 -18.84 8.03 -6.02
CA GLU A 437 -20.15 8.65 -5.80
C GLU A 437 -21.04 7.77 -4.91
N ARG A 438 -20.99 6.45 -5.12
CA ARG A 438 -21.70 5.50 -4.27
C ARG A 438 -21.16 5.51 -2.83
N LEU A 439 -19.84 5.49 -2.66
CA LEU A 439 -19.22 5.63 -1.33
C LEU A 439 -19.61 6.95 -0.65
N LEU A 440 -19.58 8.06 -1.40
CA LEU A 440 -19.98 9.37 -0.90
C LEU A 440 -21.44 9.38 -0.43
N SER A 441 -22.35 8.79 -1.22
CA SER A 441 -23.76 8.65 -0.85
C SER A 441 -23.96 7.85 0.44
N LEU A 442 -23.21 6.74 0.60
CA LEU A 442 -23.27 5.93 1.81
C LEU A 442 -22.77 6.70 3.04
N LEU A 443 -21.62 7.35 2.92
CA LEU A 443 -21.05 8.13 4.03
C LEU A 443 -21.95 9.32 4.42
N SER A 444 -22.60 9.94 3.46
CA SER A 444 -23.56 11.02 3.72
C SER A 444 -24.84 10.54 4.42
N ALA A 445 -25.23 9.28 4.21
CA ALA A 445 -26.40 8.70 4.87
C ALA A 445 -26.12 8.19 6.29
N LEU A 446 -24.85 8.00 6.64
CA LEU A 446 -24.38 7.55 7.95
C LEU A 446 -24.08 8.71 8.92
N GLY A 447 -23.90 9.91 8.44
CA GLY A 447 -23.67 11.14 9.21
C GLY A 447 -24.93 11.96 9.35
#